data_87b78855c512510b2e9651f5a9667f78
#
_entry.id   87b78855c512510b2e9651f5a9667f78
#
_cell.length_a   1.000
_cell.length_b   1.000
_cell.length_c   1.000
_cell.angle_alpha   90.00
_cell.angle_beta   90.00
_cell.angle_gamma   90.00
#
_symmetry.space_group_name_H-M   'P 1'
#
loop_
_entity.id
_entity.type
_entity.pdbx_description
1 polymer ?
#
loop_
_entity_poly.entity_id
_entity_poly.type
_entity_poly.pdbx_seq_one_letter_code
_entity_poly.pdbx_strand_id
1 'polypeptide(L)'
;MKKYVVLIGVGGVGKTTLVYRLAGVPIAPSPTKRPGIYRIRAEAGDYYILDPPGQYIDEVVESLLRIAHMYFDRALLMYDLTRYDTLQALYQIAEEMCVRGRCIAAREVWTVGNKRDVAASIGVEHEPDLTLLHAGRYVKISALVDPLEKLAELLP
;
A
#
# COMPACT_ATOMS: atom_id res chain seq x y z
N MET A 1 -9.56 -19.88 6.06
CA MET A 1 -8.32 -19.53 5.33
C MET A 1 -7.88 -18.15 5.73
N LYS A 2 -6.57 -17.95 5.90
CA LYS A 2 -5.99 -16.65 6.26
C LYS A 2 -5.13 -16.16 5.11
N LYS A 3 -5.29 -14.88 4.73
CA LYS A 3 -4.49 -14.24 3.70
C LYS A 3 -3.85 -12.98 4.25
N TYR A 4 -2.61 -12.74 3.87
CA TYR A 4 -1.80 -11.63 4.40
C TYR A 4 -1.46 -10.65 3.29
N VAL A 5 -1.72 -9.37 3.59
CA VAL A 5 -1.45 -8.25 2.68
C VAL A 5 -0.55 -7.25 3.39
N VAL A 6 0.45 -6.73 2.72
CA VAL A 6 1.28 -5.65 3.26
C VAL A 6 1.08 -4.39 2.43
N LEU A 7 0.88 -3.26 3.12
CA LEU A 7 0.80 -1.93 2.49
C LEU A 7 2.15 -1.24 2.60
N ILE A 8 2.64 -0.74 1.49
CA ILE A 8 3.95 -0.09 1.41
C ILE A 8 3.78 1.29 0.79
N GLY A 9 4.31 2.31 1.43
CA GLY A 9 4.28 3.68 0.94
C GLY A 9 4.64 4.66 2.03
N VAL A 10 5.06 5.86 1.63
CA VAL A 10 5.42 6.93 2.56
C VAL A 10 4.19 7.63 3.12
N GLY A 11 4.38 8.54 4.07
CA GLY A 11 3.30 9.29 4.69
C GLY A 11 2.49 10.11 3.68
N GLY A 12 1.21 10.26 3.94
CA GLY A 12 0.31 11.12 3.16
C GLY A 12 -0.25 10.52 1.89
N VAL A 13 0.03 9.25 1.58
CA VAL A 13 -0.50 8.61 0.35
C VAL A 13 -1.90 8.02 0.52
N GLY A 14 -2.40 7.91 1.77
CA GLY A 14 -3.75 7.43 2.04
C GLY A 14 -3.85 5.98 2.48
N LYS A 15 -2.76 5.36 2.94
CA LYS A 15 -2.77 3.98 3.43
C LYS A 15 -3.74 3.78 4.59
N THR A 16 -3.70 4.67 5.57
CA THR A 16 -4.57 4.60 6.76
C THR A 16 -6.04 4.70 6.36
N THR A 17 -6.39 5.60 5.46
CA THR A 17 -7.75 5.73 4.94
C THR A 17 -8.22 4.43 4.29
N LEU A 18 -7.38 3.84 3.44
CA LEU A 18 -7.72 2.58 2.77
C LEU A 18 -7.96 1.45 3.78
N VAL A 19 -7.06 1.31 4.75
CA VAL A 19 -7.17 0.25 5.77
C VAL A 19 -8.44 0.43 6.60
N TYR A 20 -8.74 1.64 7.03
CA TYR A 20 -9.94 1.91 7.82
C TYR A 20 -11.21 1.65 7.03
N ARG A 21 -11.23 2.01 5.74
CA ARG A 21 -12.37 1.69 4.89
C ARG A 21 -12.56 0.19 4.73
N LEU A 22 -11.48 -0.56 4.48
CA LEU A 22 -11.55 -2.02 4.32
C LEU A 22 -11.89 -2.73 5.63
N ALA A 23 -11.37 -2.26 6.76
CA ALA A 23 -11.64 -2.84 8.07
C ALA A 23 -12.99 -2.41 8.68
N GLY A 24 -13.66 -1.40 8.09
CA GLY A 24 -14.94 -0.90 8.58
C GLY A 24 -14.84 -0.05 9.84
N VAL A 25 -13.65 0.47 10.18
CA VAL A 25 -13.49 1.38 11.32
C VAL A 25 -13.65 2.83 10.87
N PRO A 26 -14.04 3.74 11.77
CA PRO A 26 -14.14 5.16 11.43
C PRO A 26 -12.79 5.73 10.98
N ILE A 27 -12.82 6.63 9.99
CA ILE A 27 -11.61 7.27 9.49
C ILE A 27 -11.13 8.28 10.51
N ALA A 28 -9.89 8.11 10.97
CA ALA A 28 -9.21 9.06 11.84
C ALA A 28 -7.96 9.57 11.12
N PRO A 29 -7.84 10.89 10.84
CA PRO A 29 -6.69 11.44 10.14
C PRO A 29 -5.50 11.62 11.09
N SER A 30 -4.80 10.55 11.38
CA SER A 30 -3.55 10.65 12.13
C SER A 30 -2.50 9.71 11.54
N PRO A 31 -1.20 10.10 11.54
CA PRO A 31 -0.14 9.25 11.04
C PRO A 31 -0.04 7.96 11.86
N THR A 32 0.16 6.84 11.18
CA THR A 32 0.38 5.56 11.83
C THR A 32 1.76 5.57 12.48
N LYS A 33 1.81 5.51 13.81
CA LYS A 33 3.06 5.48 14.59
C LYS A 33 3.46 4.10 15.06
N ARG A 34 2.58 3.12 14.90
CA ARG A 34 2.81 1.73 15.31
C ARG A 34 2.47 0.79 14.19
N PRO A 35 3.08 -0.42 14.13
CA PRO A 35 2.66 -1.42 13.18
C PRO A 35 1.18 -1.69 13.36
N GLY A 36 0.41 -1.38 12.33
CA GLY A 36 -1.01 -1.71 12.31
C GLY A 36 -1.20 -3.08 11.71
N ILE A 37 -1.89 -3.96 12.42
CA ILE A 37 -2.38 -5.22 11.88
C ILE A 37 -3.88 -5.16 11.96
N TYR A 38 -4.54 -5.23 10.80
CA TYR A 38 -5.98 -5.09 10.70
C TYR A 38 -6.57 -6.38 10.15
N ARG A 39 -7.57 -6.91 10.84
CA ARG A 39 -8.27 -8.11 10.42
C ARG A 39 -9.56 -7.73 9.70
N ILE A 40 -9.75 -8.29 8.52
CA ILE A 40 -10.99 -8.16 7.76
C ILE A 40 -11.62 -9.54 7.66
N ARG A 41 -12.83 -9.69 8.17
CA ARG A 41 -13.59 -10.93 8.08
C ARG A 41 -14.41 -10.94 6.80
N ALA A 42 -14.29 -12.02 6.03
CA ALA A 42 -15.06 -12.24 4.82
C ALA A 42 -15.56 -13.69 4.77
N GLU A 43 -16.52 -13.96 3.90
CA GLU A 43 -17.08 -15.31 3.76
C GLU A 43 -16.02 -16.34 3.39
N ALA A 44 -15.09 -15.97 2.52
CA ALA A 44 -14.02 -16.87 2.05
C ALA A 44 -12.89 -17.05 3.07
N GLY A 45 -12.93 -16.35 4.21
CA GLY A 45 -11.88 -16.41 5.21
C GLY A 45 -11.48 -15.01 5.69
N ASP A 46 -10.38 -14.93 6.40
CA ASP A 46 -9.92 -13.69 7.00
C ASP A 46 -8.73 -13.11 6.23
N TYR A 47 -8.71 -11.78 6.09
CA TYR A 47 -7.58 -11.04 5.58
C TYR A 47 -6.89 -10.30 6.72
N TYR A 48 -5.58 -10.33 6.71
CA TYR A 48 -4.75 -9.56 7.65
C TYR A 48 -3.94 -8.56 6.86
N ILE A 49 -4.16 -7.28 7.13
CA ILE A 49 -3.43 -6.20 6.47
C ILE A 49 -2.40 -5.67 7.44
N LEU A 50 -1.13 -5.70 7.02
CA LEU A 50 -0.04 -5.08 7.73
C LEU A 50 0.24 -3.72 7.12
N ASP A 51 0.14 -2.68 7.94
CA ASP A 51 0.48 -1.31 7.58
C ASP A 51 1.71 -0.89 8.39
N PRO A 52 2.93 -1.16 7.87
CA PRO A 52 4.16 -0.83 8.59
C PRO A 52 4.27 0.68 8.81
N PRO A 53 4.70 1.13 10.00
CA PRO A 53 4.82 2.54 10.28
C PRO A 53 5.98 3.15 9.50
N GLY A 54 5.86 4.42 9.17
CA GLY A 54 6.90 5.21 8.53
C GLY A 54 6.32 6.28 7.63
N GLN A 55 6.82 7.50 7.79
CA GLN A 55 6.47 8.63 6.93
C GLN A 55 7.51 8.83 5.84
N TYR A 56 8.76 8.46 6.11
CA TYR A 56 9.90 8.68 5.24
C TYR A 56 10.48 7.35 4.77
N ILE A 57 11.24 7.38 3.69
CA ILE A 57 11.77 6.20 3.02
C ILE A 57 12.55 5.29 3.97
N ASP A 58 13.48 5.83 4.72
CA ASP A 58 14.33 5.06 5.64
C ASP A 58 13.54 4.39 6.76
N GLU A 59 12.52 5.06 7.29
CA GLU A 59 11.62 4.49 8.29
C GLU A 59 10.81 3.33 7.72
N VAL A 60 10.29 3.50 6.50
CA VAL A 60 9.54 2.43 5.81
C VAL A 60 10.43 1.23 5.55
N VAL A 61 11.63 1.44 5.02
CA VAL A 61 12.59 0.37 4.76
C VAL A 61 12.95 -0.36 6.05
N GLU A 62 13.22 0.34 7.14
CA GLU A 62 13.51 -0.27 8.43
C GLU A 62 12.35 -1.15 8.92
N SER A 63 11.12 -0.64 8.82
CA SER A 63 9.93 -1.40 9.21
C SER A 63 9.75 -2.65 8.37
N LEU A 64 9.97 -2.55 7.05
CA LEU A 64 9.87 -3.69 6.14
C LEU A 64 10.96 -4.74 6.40
N LEU A 65 12.17 -4.32 6.75
CA LEU A 65 13.25 -5.25 7.07
C LEU A 65 12.92 -6.11 8.30
N ARG A 66 12.15 -5.57 9.25
CA ARG A 66 11.72 -6.31 10.44
C ARG A 66 10.75 -7.43 10.12
N ILE A 67 9.98 -7.30 9.04
CA ILE A 67 8.98 -8.29 8.60
C ILE A 67 9.39 -9.02 7.32
N ALA A 68 10.64 -8.88 6.88
CA ALA A 68 11.12 -9.46 5.62
C ALA A 68 11.12 -11.00 5.62
N HIS A 69 11.01 -11.63 6.79
CA HIS A 69 10.88 -13.08 6.93
C HIS A 69 9.46 -13.59 6.65
N MET A 70 8.48 -12.70 6.60
CA MET A 70 7.09 -13.07 6.34
C MET A 70 6.82 -13.23 4.85
N TYR A 71 5.89 -14.12 4.52
CA TYR A 71 5.39 -14.28 3.15
C TYR A 71 3.99 -13.69 3.05
N PHE A 72 3.77 -12.84 2.06
CA PHE A 72 2.49 -12.18 1.83
C PHE A 72 1.81 -12.71 0.58
N ASP A 73 0.49 -12.82 0.64
CA ASP A 73 -0.30 -13.16 -0.54
C ASP A 73 -0.28 -12.00 -1.56
N ARG A 74 -0.24 -10.76 -1.05
CA ARG A 74 -0.14 -9.58 -1.90
C ARG A 74 0.58 -8.44 -1.18
N ALA A 75 1.44 -7.75 -1.91
CA ALA A 75 2.02 -6.48 -1.49
C ALA A 75 1.39 -5.36 -2.32
N LEU A 76 0.91 -4.31 -1.65
CA LEU A 76 0.31 -3.14 -2.29
C LEU A 76 1.27 -1.95 -2.12
N LEU A 77 1.86 -1.50 -3.21
CA LEU A 77 2.75 -0.34 -3.24
C LEU A 77 1.90 0.89 -3.57
N MET A 78 1.68 1.74 -2.57
CA MET A 78 0.80 2.90 -2.71
C MET A 78 1.56 4.21 -2.86
N TYR A 79 1.08 5.04 -3.78
CA TYR A 79 1.53 6.43 -3.94
C TYR A 79 0.34 7.34 -4.20
N ASP A 80 0.59 8.63 -4.09
CA ASP A 80 -0.39 9.68 -4.41
C ASP A 80 -0.22 10.05 -5.89
N LEU A 81 -1.26 9.86 -6.69
CA LEU A 81 -1.26 10.14 -8.13
C LEU A 81 -0.82 11.57 -8.46
N THR A 82 -1.06 12.50 -7.55
CA THR A 82 -0.77 13.92 -7.76
C THR A 82 0.63 14.34 -7.29
N ARG A 83 1.35 13.43 -6.58
CA ARG A 83 2.65 13.76 -5.98
C ARG A 83 3.72 12.78 -6.45
N TYR A 84 4.55 13.26 -7.38
CA TYR A 84 5.63 12.44 -7.95
C TYR A 84 6.64 11.98 -6.89
N ASP A 85 6.89 12.80 -5.87
CA ASP A 85 7.80 12.43 -4.77
C ASP A 85 7.38 11.15 -4.05
N THR A 86 6.09 10.88 -3.94
CA THR A 86 5.59 9.65 -3.32
C THR A 86 5.80 8.42 -4.21
N LEU A 87 5.74 8.58 -5.53
CA LEU A 87 6.07 7.53 -6.49
C LEU A 87 7.58 7.28 -6.51
N GLN A 88 8.38 8.33 -6.54
CA GLN A 88 9.83 8.23 -6.47
C GLN A 88 10.28 7.52 -5.19
N ALA A 89 9.60 7.77 -4.08
CA ALA A 89 9.85 7.09 -2.82
C ALA A 89 9.65 5.57 -2.95
N LEU A 90 8.62 5.13 -3.68
CA LEU A 90 8.40 3.70 -3.93
C LEU A 90 9.56 3.08 -4.72
N TYR A 91 10.06 3.77 -5.75
CA TYR A 91 11.22 3.28 -6.50
C TYR A 91 12.43 3.09 -5.60
N GLN A 92 12.65 4.03 -4.71
CA GLN A 92 13.76 4.00 -3.78
C GLN A 92 13.62 2.88 -2.74
N ILE A 93 12.40 2.67 -2.23
CA ILE A 93 12.10 1.57 -1.31
C ILE A 93 12.32 0.23 -1.99
N ALA A 94 11.84 0.06 -3.22
CA ALA A 94 12.00 -1.17 -3.99
C ALA A 94 13.48 -1.47 -4.23
N GLU A 95 14.26 -0.48 -4.61
CA GLU A 95 15.70 -0.62 -4.83
C GLU A 95 16.43 -1.05 -3.54
N GLU A 96 16.16 -0.36 -2.42
CA GLU A 96 16.77 -0.67 -1.13
C GLU A 96 16.46 -2.09 -0.67
N MET A 97 15.22 -2.50 -0.80
CA MET A 97 14.81 -3.83 -0.35
C MET A 97 15.45 -4.94 -1.18
N CYS A 98 15.54 -4.76 -2.51
CA CYS A 98 16.03 -5.82 -3.40
C CYS A 98 17.55 -5.87 -3.51
N VAL A 99 18.23 -4.72 -3.48
CA VAL A 99 19.70 -4.68 -3.57
C VAL A 99 20.38 -5.37 -2.39
N ARG A 100 19.74 -5.32 -1.21
CA ARG A 100 20.25 -6.02 -0.03
C ARG A 100 19.91 -7.51 -0.01
N GLY A 101 19.32 -8.04 -1.08
CA GLY A 101 18.90 -9.43 -1.16
C GLY A 101 17.73 -9.78 -0.25
N ARG A 102 17.01 -8.77 0.22
CA ARG A 102 15.87 -8.90 1.15
C ARG A 102 14.64 -8.25 0.58
N CYS A 103 14.18 -8.75 -0.55
CA CYS A 103 12.90 -8.30 -1.10
C CYS A 103 11.75 -8.78 -0.22
N ILE A 104 10.67 -8.01 -0.19
CA ILE A 104 9.44 -8.47 0.44
C ILE A 104 8.97 -9.69 -0.33
N ALA A 105 8.80 -10.80 0.37
CA ALA A 105 8.31 -12.03 -0.23
C ALA A 105 6.79 -11.95 -0.37
N ALA A 106 6.30 -11.81 -1.60
CA ALA A 106 4.87 -11.75 -1.88
C ALA A 106 4.55 -12.54 -3.14
N ARG A 107 3.41 -13.20 -3.13
CA ARG A 107 2.92 -13.91 -4.31
C ARG A 107 2.60 -12.96 -5.45
N GLU A 108 2.01 -11.80 -5.12
CA GLU A 108 1.67 -10.76 -6.08
C GLU A 108 2.11 -9.40 -5.55
N VAL A 109 2.60 -8.55 -6.44
CA VAL A 109 2.95 -7.16 -6.12
C VAL A 109 2.14 -6.26 -7.03
N TRP A 110 1.30 -5.43 -6.43
CA TRP A 110 0.47 -4.47 -7.15
C TRP A 110 0.89 -3.04 -6.78
N THR A 111 0.82 -2.16 -7.76
CA THR A 111 1.00 -0.73 -7.53
C THR A 111 -0.37 -0.06 -7.50
N VAL A 112 -0.58 0.78 -6.51
CA VAL A 112 -1.86 1.46 -6.28
C VAL A 112 -1.63 2.97 -6.33
N GLY A 113 -2.19 3.61 -7.35
CA GLY A 113 -2.25 5.07 -7.44
C GLY A 113 -3.51 5.56 -6.75
N ASN A 114 -3.34 6.27 -5.65
CA ASN A 114 -4.45 6.78 -4.85
C ASN A 114 -4.77 8.23 -5.17
N LYS A 115 -5.90 8.70 -4.68
CA LYS A 115 -6.41 10.07 -4.86
C LYS A 115 -6.76 10.38 -6.31
N ARG A 116 -7.36 9.40 -7.00
CA ARG A 116 -7.82 9.57 -8.39
C ARG A 116 -8.81 10.74 -8.51
N ASP A 117 -9.64 10.96 -7.51
CA ASP A 117 -10.59 12.08 -7.45
C ASP A 117 -9.86 13.43 -7.46
N VAL A 118 -8.80 13.57 -6.67
CA VAL A 118 -7.98 14.79 -6.63
C VAL A 118 -7.23 14.96 -7.95
N ALA A 119 -6.65 13.88 -8.46
CA ALA A 119 -5.92 13.91 -9.75
C ALA A 119 -6.82 14.39 -10.88
N ALA A 120 -8.04 13.91 -10.96
CA ALA A 120 -9.01 14.36 -11.97
C ALA A 120 -9.36 15.84 -11.79
N SER A 121 -9.47 16.30 -10.55
CA SER A 121 -9.83 17.70 -10.25
C SER A 121 -8.74 18.70 -10.63
N ILE A 122 -7.47 18.36 -10.41
CA ILE A 122 -6.35 19.29 -10.67
C ILE A 122 -5.61 19.00 -11.98
N GLY A 123 -5.94 17.92 -12.68
CA GLY A 123 -5.32 17.57 -13.96
C GLY A 123 -3.88 17.09 -13.85
N VAL A 124 -3.49 16.51 -12.72
CA VAL A 124 -2.15 15.96 -12.48
C VAL A 124 -2.24 14.48 -12.15
N GLU A 125 -1.51 13.66 -12.89
CA GLU A 125 -1.47 12.22 -12.68
C GLU A 125 -0.12 11.67 -13.11
N HIS A 126 0.55 10.92 -12.22
CA HIS A 126 1.85 10.31 -12.49
C HIS A 126 1.70 8.80 -12.68
N GLU A 127 2.17 8.31 -13.81
CA GLU A 127 2.14 6.88 -14.15
C GLU A 127 3.38 6.17 -13.60
N PRO A 128 3.23 4.96 -13.02
CA PRO A 128 4.38 4.21 -12.50
C PRO A 128 5.10 3.43 -13.58
N ASP A 129 6.39 3.19 -13.36
CA ASP A 129 7.14 2.18 -14.09
C ASP A 129 7.07 0.87 -13.27
N LEU A 130 6.24 -0.05 -13.72
CA LEU A 130 6.00 -1.30 -12.99
C LEU A 130 7.24 -2.19 -12.92
N THR A 131 8.13 -2.10 -13.91
CA THR A 131 9.37 -2.87 -13.91
C THR A 131 10.28 -2.45 -12.77
N LEU A 132 10.41 -1.15 -12.52
CA LEU A 132 11.21 -0.63 -11.41
C LEU A 132 10.63 -1.02 -10.04
N LEU A 133 9.33 -1.23 -9.97
CA LEU A 133 8.63 -1.61 -8.74
C LEU A 133 8.50 -3.13 -8.58
N HIS A 134 8.93 -3.90 -9.57
CA HIS A 134 8.73 -5.35 -9.59
C HIS A 134 7.26 -5.74 -9.41
N ALA A 135 6.36 -4.90 -9.94
CA ALA A 135 4.92 -5.08 -9.80
C ALA A 135 4.32 -5.69 -11.06
N GLY A 136 3.35 -6.57 -10.86
CA GLY A 136 2.65 -7.23 -11.97
C GLY A 136 1.36 -6.52 -12.39
N ARG A 137 0.86 -5.58 -11.60
CA ARG A 137 -0.40 -4.89 -11.87
C ARG A 137 -0.41 -3.48 -11.31
N TYR A 138 -1.14 -2.61 -11.99
CA TYR A 138 -1.37 -1.23 -11.58
C TYR A 138 -2.87 -0.94 -11.53
N VAL A 139 -3.33 -0.35 -10.43
CA VAL A 139 -4.71 0.09 -10.24
C VAL A 139 -4.74 1.51 -9.72
N LYS A 140 -5.72 2.28 -10.18
CA LYS A 140 -5.99 3.62 -9.68
C LYS A 140 -7.24 3.61 -8.85
N ILE A 141 -7.18 4.21 -7.66
CA ILE A 141 -8.30 4.27 -6.73
C ILE A 141 -8.45 5.65 -6.11
N SER A 142 -9.59 5.86 -5.48
CA SER A 142 -9.79 6.89 -4.48
C SER A 142 -10.22 6.21 -3.18
N ALA A 143 -9.27 6.03 -2.26
CA ALA A 143 -9.53 5.37 -0.98
C ALA A 143 -10.62 6.07 -0.17
N LEU A 144 -10.77 7.39 -0.37
CA LEU A 144 -11.76 8.19 0.35
C LEU A 144 -13.18 8.05 -0.21
N VAL A 145 -13.35 8.00 -1.54
CA VAL A 145 -14.65 8.10 -2.18
C VAL A 145 -15.10 6.89 -2.98
N ASP A 146 -14.21 5.99 -3.38
CA ASP A 146 -14.60 4.79 -4.13
C ASP A 146 -15.51 3.89 -3.28
N PRO A 147 -16.46 3.18 -3.90
CA PRO A 147 -17.29 2.23 -3.17
C PRO A 147 -16.44 1.10 -2.59
N LEU A 148 -16.89 0.55 -1.46
CA LEU A 148 -16.15 -0.50 -0.76
C LEU A 148 -15.91 -1.73 -1.64
N GLU A 149 -16.85 -2.08 -2.50
CA GLU A 149 -16.72 -3.21 -3.42
C GLU A 149 -15.51 -3.04 -4.35
N LYS A 150 -15.27 -1.81 -4.80
CA LYS A 150 -14.11 -1.50 -5.64
C LYS A 150 -12.80 -1.60 -4.86
N LEU A 151 -12.80 -1.05 -3.64
CA LEU A 151 -11.61 -1.13 -2.78
C LEU A 151 -11.29 -2.58 -2.38
N ALA A 152 -12.31 -3.40 -2.19
CA ALA A 152 -12.15 -4.80 -1.83
C ALA A 152 -11.46 -5.63 -2.93
N GLU A 153 -11.47 -5.18 -4.18
CA GLU A 153 -10.75 -5.84 -5.27
C GLU A 153 -9.23 -5.85 -5.05
N LEU A 154 -8.71 -4.98 -4.17
CA LEU A 154 -7.30 -4.97 -3.80
C LEU A 154 -6.91 -6.17 -2.94
N LEU A 155 -7.86 -6.81 -2.30
CA LEU A 155 -7.62 -8.00 -1.49
C LEU A 155 -7.51 -9.24 -2.36
N PRO A 156 -6.54 -10.15 -2.05
CA PRO A 156 -6.35 -11.37 -2.84
C PRO A 156 -7.50 -12.37 -2.77
#